data_ab15aa4e98589e907d2d8d31a308acec
#
_entry.id   ab15aa4e98589e907d2d8d31a308acec
#
_cell.length_a   1.000
_cell.length_b   1.000
_cell.length_c   1.000
_cell.angle_alpha   90.00
_cell.angle_beta   90.00
_cell.angle_gamma   90.00
#
_symmetry.space_group_name_H-M   'P 1'
#
loop_
_entity.id
_entity.type
_entity.pdbx_description
1 polymer ?
#
loop_
_entity_poly.entity_id
_entity_poly.type
_entity_poly.pdbx_seq_one_letter_code
_entity_poly.pdbx_strand_id
1 'polypeptide(L)'
;MQWIIFALIVIGVAAVAAFYGFRIWRRRRTMKNMRAYTSRVTARVVNRALRQLQGTTSQWQEKHLPLTPIAHTRDWGHKAIMVYEFAYTGPALTVAATARAELQHAVNAAAQQEGIVGAVMDVPPFAIVDVWQRQDERHFSVAFQINQATIEYVQDITRAAREDAAAQEKKD
;
A
#
# COMPACT_ATOMS: atom_id res chain seq x y z
N MET A 1 -1.45 -0.13 -58.97
CA MET A 1 -0.40 0.41 -58.09
C MET A 1 -0.98 1.05 -56.81
N GLN A 2 -2.03 1.87 -56.87
CA GLN A 2 -2.65 2.54 -55.71
C GLN A 2 -3.16 1.58 -54.60
N TRP A 3 -3.77 0.45 -54.97
CA TRP A 3 -4.27 -0.56 -54.01
C TRP A 3 -3.18 -1.21 -53.20
N ILE A 4 -1.99 -1.40 -53.76
CA ILE A 4 -0.85 -1.97 -53.01
C ILE A 4 -0.35 -0.99 -51.99
N ILE A 5 -0.27 0.29 -52.33
CA ILE A 5 0.14 1.34 -51.35
C ILE A 5 -0.87 1.46 -50.23
N PHE A 6 -2.17 1.43 -50.54
CA PHE A 6 -3.23 1.45 -49.55
C PHE A 6 -3.16 0.25 -48.59
N ALA A 7 -2.98 -0.96 -49.14
CA ALA A 7 -2.82 -2.17 -48.35
C ALA A 7 -1.61 -2.10 -47.41
N LEU A 8 -0.47 -1.59 -47.86
CA LEU A 8 0.72 -1.43 -47.04
C LEU A 8 0.52 -0.42 -45.90
N ILE A 9 -0.20 0.68 -46.15
CA ILE A 9 -0.55 1.66 -45.12
C ILE A 9 -1.45 1.03 -44.06
N VAL A 10 -2.48 0.29 -44.46
CA VAL A 10 -3.39 -0.38 -43.52
C VAL A 10 -2.66 -1.42 -42.66
N ILE A 11 -1.78 -2.21 -43.28
CA ILE A 11 -0.95 -3.19 -42.53
C ILE A 11 -0.03 -2.46 -41.55
N GLY A 12 0.61 -1.37 -41.98
CA GLY A 12 1.46 -0.58 -41.08
C GLY A 12 0.71 -0.01 -39.89
N VAL A 13 -0.47 0.58 -40.08
CA VAL A 13 -1.32 1.10 -39.01
C VAL A 13 -1.77 -0.02 -38.07
N ALA A 14 -2.19 -1.17 -38.64
CA ALA A 14 -2.59 -2.33 -37.83
C ALA A 14 -1.43 -2.87 -36.98
N ALA A 15 -0.22 -2.95 -37.52
CA ALA A 15 0.98 -3.38 -36.79
C ALA A 15 1.33 -2.43 -35.62
N VAL A 16 1.26 -1.12 -35.85
CA VAL A 16 1.48 -0.10 -34.83
C VAL A 16 0.43 -0.20 -33.72
N ALA A 17 -0.85 -0.30 -34.10
CA ALA A 17 -1.95 -0.46 -33.16
C ALA A 17 -1.80 -1.74 -32.30
N ALA A 18 -1.46 -2.86 -32.92
CA ALA A 18 -1.19 -4.13 -32.25
C ALA A 18 0.00 -4.02 -31.27
N PHE A 19 1.08 -3.36 -31.69
CA PHE A 19 2.24 -3.14 -30.82
C PHE A 19 1.91 -2.31 -29.58
N TYR A 20 1.19 -1.19 -29.74
CA TYR A 20 0.76 -0.36 -28.61
C TYR A 20 -0.24 -1.09 -27.73
N GLY A 21 -1.21 -1.80 -28.31
CA GLY A 21 -2.18 -2.62 -27.58
C GLY A 21 -1.50 -3.69 -26.74
N PHE A 22 -0.54 -4.42 -27.31
CA PHE A 22 0.26 -5.43 -26.62
C PHE A 22 1.10 -4.82 -25.47
N ARG A 23 1.73 -3.67 -25.71
CA ARG A 23 2.52 -2.98 -24.70
C ARG A 23 1.66 -2.53 -23.51
N ILE A 24 0.46 -1.98 -23.76
CA ILE A 24 -0.49 -1.58 -22.70
C ILE A 24 -0.99 -2.80 -21.94
N TRP A 25 -1.38 -3.87 -22.64
CA TRP A 25 -1.85 -5.11 -22.04
C TRP A 25 -0.78 -5.75 -21.15
N ARG A 26 0.47 -5.83 -21.62
CA ARG A 26 1.61 -6.35 -20.86
C ARG A 26 1.84 -5.55 -19.58
N ARG A 27 1.82 -4.21 -19.66
CA ARG A 27 1.95 -3.33 -18.48
C ARG A 27 0.84 -3.57 -17.46
N ARG A 28 -0.42 -3.65 -17.92
CA ARG A 28 -1.56 -3.91 -17.04
C ARG A 28 -1.45 -5.27 -16.33
N ARG A 29 -1.03 -6.30 -17.06
CA ARG A 29 -0.84 -7.65 -16.51
C ARG A 29 0.28 -7.68 -15.46
N THR A 30 1.41 -7.06 -15.73
CA THR A 30 2.53 -6.96 -14.80
C THR A 30 2.12 -6.24 -13.51
N MET A 31 1.42 -5.12 -13.63
CA MET A 31 0.93 -4.37 -12.47
C MET A 31 -0.09 -5.16 -11.64
N LYS A 32 -0.99 -5.91 -12.29
CA LYS A 32 -1.94 -6.78 -11.59
C LYS A 32 -1.22 -7.86 -10.79
N ASN A 33 -0.24 -8.52 -11.38
CA ASN A 33 0.55 -9.56 -10.71
C ASN A 33 1.38 -8.98 -9.55
N MET A 34 1.98 -7.82 -9.74
CA MET A 34 2.73 -7.12 -8.71
C MET A 34 1.84 -6.75 -7.52
N ARG A 35 0.66 -6.19 -7.77
CA ARG A 35 -0.31 -5.89 -6.70
C ARG A 35 -0.76 -7.13 -5.95
N ALA A 36 -1.05 -8.22 -6.64
CA ALA A 36 -1.44 -9.48 -6.00
C ALA A 36 -0.31 -10.08 -5.15
N TYR A 37 0.93 -9.95 -5.59
CA TYR A 37 2.10 -10.37 -4.82
C TYR A 37 2.30 -9.50 -3.59
N THR A 38 2.35 -8.18 -3.76
CA THR A 38 2.58 -7.23 -2.68
C THR A 38 1.46 -7.23 -1.65
N SER A 39 0.19 -7.40 -2.07
CA SER A 39 -0.94 -7.59 -1.17
C SER A 39 -0.77 -8.81 -0.26
N ARG A 40 -0.37 -9.95 -0.82
CA ARG A 40 -0.15 -11.18 -0.03
C ARG A 40 1.03 -11.04 0.93
N VAL A 41 2.12 -10.42 0.50
CA VAL A 41 3.29 -10.17 1.36
C VAL A 41 2.90 -9.23 2.51
N THR A 42 2.24 -8.11 2.21
CA THR A 42 1.77 -7.16 3.23
C THR A 42 0.82 -7.83 4.22
N ALA A 43 -0.16 -8.61 3.74
CA ALA A 43 -1.08 -9.34 4.62
C ALA A 43 -0.34 -10.32 5.55
N ARG A 44 0.67 -11.02 5.06
CA ARG A 44 1.47 -11.97 5.86
C ARG A 44 2.21 -11.22 6.98
N VAL A 45 2.91 -10.15 6.64
CA VAL A 45 3.68 -9.34 7.62
C VAL A 45 2.75 -8.71 8.65
N VAL A 46 1.64 -8.11 8.23
CA VAL A 46 0.63 -7.52 9.12
C VAL A 46 0.07 -8.57 10.08
N ASN A 47 -0.34 -9.72 9.58
CA ASN A 47 -0.88 -10.78 10.42
C ASN A 47 0.16 -11.33 11.43
N ARG A 48 1.44 -11.36 11.05
CA ARG A 48 2.51 -11.72 11.97
C ARG A 48 2.69 -10.66 13.05
N ALA A 49 2.73 -9.39 12.67
CA ALA A 49 2.82 -8.26 13.60
C ALA A 49 1.65 -8.24 14.60
N LEU A 50 0.42 -8.40 14.12
CA LEU A 50 -0.76 -8.45 14.99
C LEU A 50 -0.71 -9.61 15.98
N ARG A 51 -0.26 -10.80 15.57
CA ARG A 51 -0.07 -11.93 16.49
C ARG A 51 0.94 -11.64 17.59
N GLN A 52 2.01 -10.91 17.29
CA GLN A 52 2.99 -10.48 18.29
C GLN A 52 2.39 -9.47 19.27
N LEU A 53 1.61 -8.52 18.78
CA LEU A 53 0.95 -7.50 19.59
C LEU A 53 -0.15 -8.09 20.50
N GLN A 54 -0.86 -9.12 20.08
CA GLN A 54 -1.89 -9.78 20.90
C GLN A 54 -1.37 -10.31 22.24
N GLY A 55 -0.10 -10.68 22.32
CA GLY A 55 0.54 -11.14 23.56
C GLY A 55 1.02 -10.02 24.48
N THR A 56 1.10 -8.78 23.98
CA THR A 56 1.76 -7.68 24.70
C THR A 56 0.84 -6.51 25.03
N THR A 57 -0.16 -6.22 24.21
CA THR A 57 -1.06 -5.07 24.41
C THR A 57 -2.52 -5.43 24.22
N SER A 58 -3.40 -4.88 25.07
CA SER A 58 -4.84 -5.15 25.02
C SER A 58 -5.53 -4.50 23.82
N GLN A 59 -4.96 -3.45 23.26
CA GLN A 59 -5.62 -2.69 22.18
C GLN A 59 -5.56 -3.38 20.81
N TRP A 60 -4.71 -4.39 20.61
CA TRP A 60 -4.56 -5.12 19.34
C TRP A 60 -5.11 -6.55 19.41
N GLN A 61 -6.07 -6.81 20.28
CA GLN A 61 -6.72 -8.12 20.38
C GLN A 61 -7.72 -8.30 19.24
N GLU A 62 -7.40 -9.16 18.28
CA GLU A 62 -8.26 -9.55 17.18
C GLU A 62 -8.66 -11.02 17.31
N LYS A 63 -9.96 -11.28 17.21
CA LYS A 63 -10.50 -12.65 17.29
C LYS A 63 -10.41 -13.41 15.96
N HIS A 64 -10.33 -12.69 14.84
CA HIS A 64 -10.47 -13.24 13.49
C HIS A 64 -9.24 -13.05 12.61
N LEU A 65 -8.07 -13.53 13.07
CA LEU A 65 -6.90 -13.64 12.20
C LEU A 65 -6.99 -14.90 11.34
N PRO A 66 -6.51 -14.88 10.10
CA PRO A 66 -5.76 -13.81 9.44
C PRO A 66 -6.65 -12.75 8.79
N LEU A 67 -6.22 -11.49 8.89
CA LEU A 67 -6.82 -10.39 8.14
C LEU A 67 -6.40 -10.43 6.68
N THR A 68 -7.32 -10.01 5.81
CA THR A 68 -7.05 -9.76 4.40
C THR A 68 -7.26 -8.28 4.09
N PRO A 69 -6.52 -7.69 3.14
CA PRO A 69 -6.78 -6.32 2.74
C PRO A 69 -8.21 -6.17 2.18
N ILE A 70 -8.96 -5.19 2.69
CA ILE A 70 -10.34 -4.90 2.26
C ILE A 70 -10.38 -3.94 1.08
N ALA A 71 -9.40 -3.05 0.97
CA ALA A 71 -9.27 -2.12 -0.13
C ALA A 71 -7.82 -1.96 -0.57
N HIS A 72 -7.65 -1.60 -1.83
CA HIS A 72 -6.40 -1.04 -2.33
C HIS A 72 -6.73 0.39 -2.74
N THR A 73 -5.83 1.30 -2.55
CA THR A 73 -5.97 2.66 -3.08
C THR A 73 -6.04 2.63 -4.61
N ARG A 74 -7.24 2.33 -5.12
CA ARG A 74 -7.54 2.24 -6.56
C ARG A 74 -7.49 3.61 -7.23
N ASP A 75 -7.74 4.67 -6.45
CA ASP A 75 -8.13 5.97 -6.96
C ASP A 75 -6.97 6.97 -7.07
N TRP A 76 -5.74 6.53 -6.87
CA TRP A 76 -4.55 7.38 -6.95
C TRP A 76 -3.96 7.43 -8.37
N GLY A 77 -4.81 7.34 -9.38
CA GLY A 77 -4.43 7.50 -10.78
C GLY A 77 -3.49 6.40 -11.29
N HIS A 78 -2.66 6.74 -12.28
CA HIS A 78 -1.72 5.81 -12.92
C HIS A 78 -0.47 5.48 -12.08
N LYS A 79 -0.35 6.00 -10.86
CA LYS A 79 0.78 5.72 -9.96
C LYS A 79 0.66 4.30 -9.40
N ALA A 80 1.75 3.56 -9.42
CA ALA A 80 1.85 2.20 -8.87
C ALA A 80 2.01 2.22 -7.35
N ILE A 81 1.14 2.94 -6.64
CA ILE A 81 1.19 3.05 -5.18
C ILE A 81 0.67 1.76 -4.56
N MET A 82 1.45 1.18 -3.64
CA MET A 82 1.16 -0.09 -2.97
C MET A 82 0.75 0.17 -1.52
N VAL A 83 -0.49 0.63 -1.33
CA VAL A 83 -1.11 0.86 -0.02
C VAL A 83 -2.32 -0.06 0.12
N TYR A 84 -2.43 -0.69 1.28
CA TYR A 84 -3.43 -1.71 1.59
C TYR A 84 -4.13 -1.33 2.89
N GLU A 85 -5.45 -1.29 2.84
CA GLU A 85 -6.31 -1.05 3.98
C GLU A 85 -6.73 -2.38 4.62
N PHE A 86 -6.67 -2.43 5.94
CA PHE A 86 -7.14 -3.53 6.76
C PHE A 86 -8.18 -3.02 7.73
N ALA A 87 -9.18 -3.85 8.01
CA ALA A 87 -10.15 -3.60 9.06
C ALA A 87 -10.24 -4.79 10.01
N TYR A 88 -10.49 -4.51 11.27
CA TYR A 88 -10.75 -5.52 12.29
C TYR A 88 -11.65 -4.96 13.38
N THR A 89 -12.38 -5.86 14.06
CA THR A 89 -13.23 -5.52 15.20
C THR A 89 -12.43 -5.63 16.50
N GLY A 90 -12.33 -4.56 17.26
CA GLY A 90 -11.53 -4.53 18.50
C GLY A 90 -11.98 -3.44 19.46
N PRO A 91 -11.41 -3.40 20.68
CA PRO A 91 -11.74 -2.38 21.67
C PRO A 91 -11.41 -0.98 21.14
N ALA A 92 -12.07 0.07 21.64
CA ALA A 92 -11.87 1.44 21.17
C ALA A 92 -10.38 1.87 21.24
N LEU A 93 -9.94 2.59 20.20
CA LEU A 93 -8.58 3.17 20.17
C LEU A 93 -8.47 4.24 21.26
N THR A 94 -7.55 4.04 22.17
CA THR A 94 -7.31 5.03 23.25
C THR A 94 -6.63 6.28 22.68
N VAL A 95 -5.56 6.10 21.89
CA VAL A 95 -4.82 7.16 21.20
C VAL A 95 -4.34 6.62 19.85
N ALA A 96 -4.81 7.19 18.75
CA ALA A 96 -4.47 6.73 17.41
C ALA A 96 -2.96 6.81 17.11
N ALA A 97 -2.28 7.86 17.59
CA ALA A 97 -0.83 8.03 17.39
C ALA A 97 -0.02 6.93 18.06
N THR A 98 -0.37 6.55 19.29
CA THR A 98 0.27 5.44 20.04
C THR A 98 0.02 4.12 19.34
N ALA A 99 -1.23 3.85 18.93
CA ALA A 99 -1.58 2.64 18.20
C ALA A 99 -0.81 2.53 16.88
N ARG A 100 -0.66 3.64 16.15
CA ARG A 100 0.14 3.71 14.92
C ARG A 100 1.61 3.37 15.19
N ALA A 101 2.21 3.94 16.23
CA ALA A 101 3.62 3.71 16.56
C ALA A 101 3.87 2.24 16.95
N GLU A 102 3.00 1.65 17.77
CA GLU A 102 3.08 0.24 18.15
C GLU A 102 2.97 -0.68 16.94
N LEU A 103 1.98 -0.46 16.07
CA LEU A 103 1.80 -1.25 14.87
C LEU A 103 2.99 -1.10 13.92
N GLN A 104 3.52 0.13 13.75
CA GLN A 104 4.71 0.38 12.94
C GLN A 104 5.92 -0.42 13.44
N HIS A 105 6.14 -0.41 14.76
CA HIS A 105 7.24 -1.17 15.37
C HIS A 105 7.09 -2.68 15.13
N ALA A 106 5.89 -3.22 15.37
CA ALA A 106 5.61 -4.63 15.19
C ALA A 106 5.71 -5.07 13.72
N VAL A 107 5.24 -4.25 12.79
CA VAL A 107 5.34 -4.52 11.34
C VAL A 107 6.79 -4.51 10.88
N ASN A 108 7.63 -3.59 11.39
CA ASN A 108 9.06 -3.56 11.09
C ASN A 108 9.77 -4.81 11.62
N ALA A 109 9.48 -5.21 12.87
CA ALA A 109 10.03 -6.43 13.45
C ALA A 109 9.62 -7.69 12.67
N ALA A 110 8.36 -7.79 12.27
CA ALA A 110 7.85 -8.89 11.45
C ALA A 110 8.51 -8.93 10.07
N ALA A 111 8.72 -7.76 9.43
CA ALA A 111 9.41 -7.65 8.15
C ALA A 111 10.86 -8.14 8.23
N GLN A 112 11.59 -7.75 9.28
CA GLN A 112 12.95 -8.20 9.52
C GLN A 112 13.02 -9.73 9.70
N GLN A 113 12.10 -10.31 10.47
CA GLN A 113 12.02 -11.76 10.67
C GLN A 113 11.72 -12.53 9.37
N GLU A 114 11.05 -11.91 8.41
CA GLU A 114 10.78 -12.48 7.08
C GLU A 114 11.87 -12.14 6.05
N GLY A 115 12.93 -11.44 6.45
CA GLY A 115 14.02 -11.03 5.55
C GLY A 115 13.59 -10.04 4.47
N ILE A 116 12.51 -9.27 4.72
CA ILE A 116 12.02 -8.27 3.77
C ILE A 116 12.79 -6.97 4.01
N VAL A 117 13.49 -6.53 2.98
CA VAL A 117 14.26 -5.29 2.97
C VAL A 117 13.54 -4.20 2.18
N GLY A 118 13.80 -2.94 2.52
CA GLY A 118 13.31 -1.78 1.76
C GLY A 118 13.90 -1.71 0.35
N ALA A 119 13.17 -1.08 -0.57
CA ALA A 119 13.67 -0.84 -1.93
C ALA A 119 14.83 0.17 -1.98
N VAL A 120 14.93 1.00 -0.97
CA VAL A 120 15.98 2.01 -0.80
C VAL A 120 16.60 1.83 0.58
N MET A 121 17.91 2.00 0.68
CA MET A 121 18.64 1.97 1.96
C MET A 121 18.05 3.01 2.91
N ASP A 122 17.95 2.69 4.18
CA ASP A 122 17.39 3.54 5.25
C ASP A 122 15.88 3.83 5.16
N VAL A 123 15.17 3.27 4.19
CA VAL A 123 13.71 3.33 4.11
C VAL A 123 13.13 1.99 4.57
N PRO A 124 12.29 1.97 5.63
CA PRO A 124 11.66 0.74 6.06
C PRO A 124 10.77 0.17 4.95
N PRO A 125 10.69 -1.17 4.80
CA PRO A 125 9.87 -1.77 3.74
C PRO A 125 8.39 -1.47 3.87
N PHE A 126 7.91 -1.23 5.10
CA PHE A 126 6.51 -0.92 5.37
C PHE A 126 6.37 0.36 6.18
N ALA A 127 5.35 1.14 5.88
CA ALA A 127 4.93 2.29 6.66
C ALA A 127 3.43 2.21 6.99
N ILE A 128 3.08 2.45 8.25
CA ILE A 128 1.68 2.65 8.64
C ILE A 128 1.31 4.08 8.28
N VAL A 129 0.46 4.23 7.29
CA VAL A 129 0.07 5.54 6.74
C VAL A 129 -0.94 6.20 7.65
N ASP A 130 -1.96 5.44 8.06
CA ASP A 130 -3.06 5.94 8.87
C ASP A 130 -3.63 4.84 9.77
N VAL A 131 -4.22 5.26 10.90
CA VAL A 131 -4.98 4.41 11.82
C VAL A 131 -6.19 5.19 12.28
N TRP A 132 -7.40 4.68 12.00
CA TRP A 132 -8.65 5.33 12.40
C TRP A 132 -9.70 4.32 12.86
N GLN A 133 -10.74 4.83 13.47
CA GLN A 133 -11.89 4.03 13.90
C GLN A 133 -13.15 4.52 13.21
N ARG A 134 -13.96 3.57 12.74
CA ARG A 134 -15.27 3.83 12.17
C ARG A 134 -16.27 2.88 12.83
N GLN A 135 -17.17 3.42 13.63
CA GLN A 135 -18.07 2.62 14.47
C GLN A 135 -17.27 1.64 15.36
N ASP A 136 -17.55 0.34 15.26
CA ASP A 136 -16.87 -0.71 16.04
C ASP A 136 -15.67 -1.33 15.29
N GLU A 137 -15.39 -0.84 14.08
CA GLU A 137 -14.28 -1.33 13.27
C GLU A 137 -13.10 -0.36 13.34
N ARG A 138 -11.92 -0.93 13.50
CA ARG A 138 -10.66 -0.23 13.37
C ARG A 138 -10.12 -0.46 11.98
N HIS A 139 -9.66 0.60 11.38
CA HIS A 139 -9.02 0.60 10.09
C HIS A 139 -7.59 1.06 10.20
N PHE A 140 -6.73 0.50 9.41
CA PHE A 140 -5.37 1.00 9.25
C PHE A 140 -4.88 0.73 7.83
N SER A 141 -4.05 1.65 7.34
CA SER A 141 -3.46 1.56 6.01
C SER A 141 -1.97 1.32 6.09
N VAL A 142 -1.50 0.33 5.34
CA VAL A 142 -0.09 -0.08 5.27
C VAL A 142 0.44 0.14 3.86
N ALA A 143 1.48 0.96 3.73
CA ALA A 143 2.22 1.14 2.50
C ALA A 143 3.37 0.13 2.43
N PHE A 144 3.48 -0.62 1.33
CA PHE A 144 4.66 -1.43 1.02
C PHE A 144 5.59 -0.62 0.12
N GLN A 145 6.67 -0.09 0.67
CA GLN A 145 7.60 0.84 0.03
C GLN A 145 8.59 0.11 -0.91
N ILE A 146 8.02 -0.66 -1.86
CA ILE A 146 8.78 -1.46 -2.84
C ILE A 146 9.15 -0.68 -4.11
N ASN A 147 8.60 0.52 -4.29
CA ASN A 147 8.86 1.37 -5.45
C ASN A 147 8.85 2.85 -5.08
N GLN A 148 9.47 3.65 -5.93
CA GLN A 148 9.63 5.08 -5.73
C GLN A 148 8.28 5.80 -5.54
N ALA A 149 7.24 5.45 -6.31
CA ALA A 149 5.93 6.09 -6.21
C ALA A 149 5.26 5.89 -4.84
N THR A 150 5.47 4.73 -4.20
CA THR A 150 4.95 4.49 -2.85
C THR A 150 5.78 5.22 -1.79
N ILE A 151 7.09 5.31 -1.97
CA ILE A 151 7.99 6.05 -1.07
C ILE A 151 7.62 7.53 -1.08
N GLU A 152 7.51 8.14 -2.26
CA GLU A 152 7.11 9.54 -2.42
C GLU A 152 5.74 9.82 -1.79
N TYR A 153 4.77 8.93 -2.01
CA TYR A 153 3.45 9.03 -1.40
C TYR A 153 3.51 9.05 0.14
N VAL A 154 4.30 8.16 0.76
CA VAL A 154 4.47 8.13 2.22
C VAL A 154 5.17 9.41 2.72
N GLN A 155 6.16 9.90 2.01
CA GLN A 155 6.85 11.15 2.34
C GLN A 155 5.90 12.36 2.27
N ASP A 156 5.08 12.44 1.22
CA ASP A 156 4.12 13.53 1.04
C ASP A 156 3.07 13.56 2.17
N ILE A 157 2.50 12.40 2.53
CA ILE A 157 1.55 12.32 3.66
C ILE A 157 2.22 12.68 4.97
N THR A 158 3.44 12.20 5.20
CA THR A 158 4.16 12.50 6.44
C THR A 158 4.48 13.99 6.56
N ARG A 159 4.81 14.63 5.44
CA ARG A 159 5.03 16.08 5.38
C ARG A 159 3.75 16.85 5.68
N ALA A 160 2.64 16.52 5.02
CA ALA A 160 1.35 17.16 5.24
C ALA A 160 0.91 17.06 6.71
N ALA A 161 1.03 15.87 7.31
CA ALA A 161 0.68 15.68 8.73
C ALA A 161 1.53 16.53 9.69
N ARG A 162 2.81 16.75 9.38
CA ARG A 162 3.69 17.65 10.17
C ARG A 162 3.30 19.12 10.02
N GLU A 163 2.96 19.53 8.81
CA GLU A 163 2.52 20.89 8.51
C GLU A 163 1.20 21.21 9.24
N ASP A 164 0.26 20.28 9.24
CA ASP A 164 -1.02 20.40 9.96
C ASP A 164 -0.81 20.48 11.47
N ALA A 165 0.05 19.65 12.05
CA ALA A 165 0.37 19.70 13.47
C ALA A 165 1.01 21.05 13.86
N ALA A 166 1.98 21.53 13.09
CA ALA A 166 2.61 22.84 13.33
C ALA A 166 1.64 24.02 13.16
N ALA A 167 0.62 23.87 12.30
CA ALA A 167 -0.41 24.90 12.13
C ALA A 167 -1.41 24.93 13.31
N GLN A 168 -1.65 23.79 13.96
CA GLN A 168 -2.49 23.69 15.15
C GLN A 168 -1.79 24.29 16.39
N GLU A 169 -0.52 23.98 16.62
CA GLU A 169 0.27 24.55 17.73
C GLU A 169 0.36 26.10 17.70
N LYS A 170 0.20 26.72 16.53
CA LYS A 170 0.22 28.18 16.41
C LYS A 170 -1.13 28.86 16.71
N LYS A 171 -2.21 28.06 16.86
CA LYS A 171 -3.57 28.57 17.10
C LYS A 171 -3.97 28.50 18.57
N ASP A 172 -3.27 27.67 19.35
CA ASP A 172 -3.40 27.54 20.80
C ASP A 172 -2.42 28.49 21.49
#